data_0ba1424a9274ef8ed1cf046e0df581de
#
_entry.id   0ba1424a9274ef8ed1cf046e0df581de
#
_cell.length_a   1.000
_cell.length_b   1.000
_cell.length_c   1.000
_cell.angle_alpha   90.00
_cell.angle_beta   90.00
_cell.angle_gamma   90.00
#
_symmetry.space_group_name_H-M   'P 1'
#
loop_
_entity.id
_entity.type
_entity.pdbx_description
1 polymer ?
#
loop_
_entity_poly.entity_id
_entity_poly.type
_entity_poly.pdbx_seq_one_letter_code
_entity_poly.pdbx_strand_id
1 'polypeptide(L)'
;MANAKKKKMTFMESLKAQFSTKSLVLIPIAVGINLIGGTLCSTLKLPLFLDMIGTIVIACLSGPWVSALCGLLTNVFLALVANPVYLPYSLVSIFCGLVTGYMVKAGLFKKIWGVILTWLACSLSITFSASLITIFVYGGATGVTGTSVVTATLIAATKDIVVSVFSSSMLENLIDKAIAFAIAYVIVKKIPRRFLSQYASDATDDDDED
;
A
#
# COMPACT_ATOMS: atom_id res chain seq x y z
N MET A 1 41.82 -6.97 -10.84
CA MET A 1 40.72 -6.73 -9.91
C MET A 1 39.50 -7.51 -10.38
N ALA A 2 39.10 -8.53 -9.65
CA ALA A 2 38.11 -9.49 -10.08
C ALA A 2 36.70 -8.89 -9.98
N ASN A 3 36.04 -8.81 -11.13
CA ASN A 3 34.64 -8.39 -11.25
C ASN A 3 33.76 -9.51 -10.67
N ALA A 4 33.41 -9.43 -9.39
CA ALA A 4 32.53 -10.39 -8.75
C ALA A 4 31.13 -10.22 -9.36
N LYS A 5 30.80 -11.05 -10.37
CA LYS A 5 29.45 -11.19 -10.91
C LYS A 5 28.48 -11.38 -9.74
N LYS A 6 27.64 -10.39 -9.43
CA LYS A 6 26.51 -10.54 -8.50
C LYS A 6 25.71 -11.77 -8.92
N LYS A 7 25.81 -12.86 -8.16
CA LYS A 7 25.08 -14.11 -8.40
C LYS A 7 23.58 -13.75 -8.37
N LYS A 8 22.86 -13.95 -9.47
CA LYS A 8 21.40 -13.76 -9.51
C LYS A 8 20.79 -14.71 -8.48
N MET A 9 20.22 -14.15 -7.42
CA MET A 9 19.52 -14.94 -6.41
C MET A 9 18.29 -15.60 -7.04
N THR A 10 18.07 -16.87 -6.69
CA THR A 10 16.85 -17.59 -7.05
C THR A 10 15.64 -16.91 -6.39
N PHE A 11 14.46 -17.00 -7.01
CA PHE A 11 13.21 -16.43 -6.45
C PHE A 11 12.99 -16.83 -4.97
N MET A 12 13.21 -18.11 -4.64
CA MET A 12 13.09 -18.61 -3.26
C MET A 12 14.13 -18.02 -2.30
N GLU A 13 15.35 -17.78 -2.76
CA GLU A 13 16.39 -17.11 -1.95
C GLU A 13 16.02 -15.64 -1.70
N SER A 14 15.52 -14.96 -2.72
CA SER A 14 15.02 -13.58 -2.60
C SER A 14 13.81 -13.49 -1.67
N LEU A 15 12.92 -14.47 -1.72
CA LEU A 15 11.77 -14.54 -0.81
C LEU A 15 12.23 -14.73 0.65
N LYS A 16 13.09 -15.73 0.90
CA LYS A 16 13.64 -15.98 2.25
C LYS A 16 14.42 -14.79 2.81
N ALA A 17 15.17 -14.08 1.98
CA ALA A 17 15.91 -12.89 2.40
C ALA A 17 14.99 -11.76 2.89
N GLN A 18 13.80 -11.61 2.28
CA GLN A 18 12.84 -10.60 2.72
C GLN A 18 12.21 -10.93 4.08
N PHE A 19 11.95 -12.21 4.38
CA PHE A 19 11.38 -12.66 5.66
C PHE A 19 12.44 -12.84 6.75
N SER A 20 13.36 -11.88 6.87
CA SER A 20 14.30 -11.86 7.99
C SER A 20 13.57 -11.56 9.32
N THR A 21 14.14 -12.00 10.44
CA THR A 21 13.58 -11.67 11.76
C THR A 21 13.39 -10.17 11.96
N LYS A 22 14.32 -9.36 11.46
CA LYS A 22 14.24 -7.90 11.51
C LYS A 22 13.02 -7.37 10.72
N SER A 23 12.81 -7.85 9.50
CA SER A 23 11.65 -7.49 8.68
C SER A 23 10.33 -7.89 9.33
N LEU A 24 10.28 -9.06 9.95
CA LEU A 24 9.08 -9.54 10.65
C LEU A 24 8.70 -8.67 11.85
N VAL A 25 9.69 -8.14 12.58
CA VAL A 25 9.45 -7.22 13.73
C VAL A 25 8.87 -5.88 13.27
N LEU A 26 9.12 -5.45 12.03
CA LEU A 26 8.54 -4.22 11.51
C LEU A 26 7.05 -4.35 11.16
N ILE A 27 6.56 -5.57 10.90
CA ILE A 27 5.15 -5.78 10.50
C ILE A 27 4.18 -5.26 11.56
N PRO A 28 4.28 -5.62 12.86
CA PRO A 28 3.37 -5.10 13.87
C PRO A 28 3.35 -3.57 13.97
N ILE A 29 4.51 -2.93 13.81
CA ILE A 29 4.62 -1.46 13.83
C ILE A 29 3.87 -0.86 12.65
N ALA A 30 4.09 -1.38 11.46
CA ALA A 30 3.44 -0.88 10.26
C ALA A 30 1.93 -1.17 10.24
N VAL A 31 1.52 -2.35 10.70
CA VAL A 31 0.10 -2.67 10.92
C VAL A 31 -0.51 -1.69 11.90
N GLY A 32 0.17 -1.36 13.01
CA GLY A 32 -0.28 -0.35 13.97
C GLY A 32 -0.50 1.03 13.33
N ILE A 33 0.44 1.50 12.49
CA ILE A 33 0.29 2.75 11.75
C ILE A 33 -0.94 2.71 10.84
N ASN A 34 -1.12 1.61 10.11
CA ASN A 34 -2.26 1.43 9.22
C ASN A 34 -3.59 1.38 9.99
N LEU A 35 -3.64 0.68 11.13
CA LEU A 35 -4.83 0.62 11.99
C LEU A 35 -5.22 2.00 12.51
N ILE A 36 -4.26 2.80 12.94
CA ILE A 36 -4.52 4.18 13.41
C ILE A 36 -5.12 5.01 12.27
N GLY A 37 -4.51 5.00 11.07
CA GLY A 37 -5.03 5.71 9.90
C GLY A 37 -6.43 5.26 9.51
N GLY A 38 -6.62 3.94 9.35
CA GLY A 38 -7.88 3.34 8.93
C GLY A 38 -9.03 3.56 9.93
N THR A 39 -8.77 3.37 11.23
CA THR A 39 -9.79 3.59 12.27
C THR A 39 -10.14 5.07 12.41
N LEU A 40 -9.16 5.97 12.32
CA LEU A 40 -9.39 7.42 12.35
C LEU A 40 -10.31 7.84 11.21
N CYS A 41 -9.98 7.47 9.96
CA CYS A 41 -10.79 7.81 8.79
C CYS A 41 -12.20 7.21 8.87
N SER A 42 -12.33 5.96 9.30
CA SER A 42 -13.62 5.29 9.45
C SER A 42 -14.48 5.95 10.54
N THR A 43 -13.90 6.27 11.70
CA THR A 43 -14.61 6.89 12.82
C THR A 43 -15.10 8.30 12.47
N LEU A 44 -14.25 9.08 11.79
CA LEU A 44 -14.58 10.44 11.37
C LEU A 44 -15.42 10.50 10.08
N LYS A 45 -15.74 9.32 9.48
CA LYS A 45 -16.44 9.20 8.20
C LYS A 45 -15.78 10.01 7.08
N LEU A 46 -14.45 10.07 7.09
CA LEU A 46 -13.71 10.77 6.04
C LEU A 46 -13.80 9.98 4.71
N PRO A 47 -13.80 10.67 3.56
CA PRO A 47 -13.70 10.01 2.25
C PRO A 47 -12.25 9.60 1.93
N LEU A 48 -11.57 8.99 2.89
CA LEU A 48 -10.18 8.54 2.85
C LEU A 48 -10.06 7.24 3.64
N PHE A 49 -8.98 6.50 3.41
CA PHE A 49 -8.68 5.25 4.12
C PHE A 49 -7.45 5.37 5.01
N LEU A 50 -6.32 5.88 4.48
CA LEU A 50 -5.01 6.05 5.16
C LEU A 50 -4.51 4.77 5.87
N ASP A 51 -4.95 3.62 5.42
CA ASP A 51 -4.69 2.29 5.99
C ASP A 51 -3.51 1.55 5.32
N MET A 52 -2.73 2.23 4.47
CA MET A 52 -1.63 1.63 3.72
C MET A 52 -0.29 2.35 3.88
N ILE A 53 -0.18 3.35 4.74
CA ILE A 53 1.07 4.09 4.98
C ILE A 53 2.18 3.13 5.43
N GLY A 54 1.91 2.32 6.44
CA GLY A 54 2.86 1.31 6.94
C GLY A 54 3.20 0.25 5.89
N THR A 55 2.22 -0.16 5.08
CA THR A 55 2.41 -1.10 3.97
C THR A 55 3.41 -0.55 2.94
N ILE A 56 3.29 0.74 2.56
CA ILE A 56 4.21 1.43 1.64
C ILE A 56 5.60 1.54 2.26
N VAL A 57 5.71 1.91 3.53
CA VAL A 57 6.99 2.01 4.25
C VAL A 57 7.70 0.65 4.28
N ILE A 58 7.00 -0.43 4.65
CA ILE A 58 7.58 -1.78 4.64
C ILE A 58 7.97 -2.22 3.22
N ALA A 59 7.23 -1.83 2.19
CA ALA A 59 7.61 -2.12 0.81
C ALA A 59 8.99 -1.54 0.48
N CYS A 60 9.29 -0.34 0.98
CA CYS A 60 10.59 0.31 0.83
C CYS A 60 11.70 -0.34 1.65
N LEU A 61 11.39 -0.89 2.83
CA LEU A 61 12.39 -1.44 3.76
C LEU A 61 12.66 -2.93 3.54
N SER A 62 11.62 -3.72 3.35
CA SER A 62 11.68 -5.19 3.41
C SER A 62 11.23 -5.89 2.13
N GLY A 63 10.76 -5.12 1.15
CA GLY A 63 10.36 -5.64 -0.16
C GLY A 63 8.91 -6.11 -0.27
N PRO A 64 8.50 -6.61 -1.47
CA PRO A 64 7.11 -6.80 -1.85
C PRO A 64 6.35 -7.82 -1.02
N TRP A 65 6.96 -8.94 -0.67
CA TRP A 65 6.25 -10.04 0.00
C TRP A 65 5.96 -9.75 1.46
N VAL A 66 6.91 -9.12 2.17
CA VAL A 66 6.70 -8.68 3.57
C VAL A 66 5.65 -7.57 3.62
N SER A 67 5.68 -6.67 2.64
CA SER A 67 4.66 -5.63 2.49
C SER A 67 3.27 -6.20 2.19
N ALA A 68 3.17 -7.20 1.33
CA ALA A 68 1.92 -7.91 1.05
C ALA A 68 1.34 -8.57 2.31
N LEU A 69 2.20 -9.21 3.12
CA LEU A 69 1.80 -9.79 4.40
C LEU A 69 1.32 -8.70 5.38
N CYS A 70 2.01 -7.56 5.45
CA CYS A 70 1.60 -6.42 6.27
C CYS A 70 0.21 -5.93 5.86
N GLY A 71 -0.04 -5.76 4.55
CA GLY A 71 -1.34 -5.35 4.02
C GLY A 71 -2.46 -6.35 4.35
N LEU A 72 -2.20 -7.65 4.19
CA LEU A 72 -3.13 -8.71 4.59
C LEU A 72 -3.48 -8.60 6.08
N LEU A 73 -2.47 -8.56 6.95
CA LEU A 73 -2.68 -8.51 8.39
C LEU A 73 -3.42 -7.23 8.81
N THR A 74 -3.13 -6.08 8.20
CA THR A 74 -3.86 -4.83 8.45
C THR A 74 -5.36 -5.02 8.26
N ASN A 75 -5.78 -5.58 7.12
CA ASN A 75 -7.20 -5.76 6.83
C ASN A 75 -7.85 -6.85 7.68
N VAL A 76 -7.12 -7.90 8.04
CA VAL A 76 -7.61 -8.90 9.01
C VAL A 76 -7.87 -8.25 10.37
N PHE A 77 -6.94 -7.44 10.87
CA PHE A 77 -7.15 -6.74 12.14
C PHE A 77 -8.26 -5.69 12.05
N LEU A 78 -8.35 -4.90 10.97
CA LEU A 78 -9.46 -3.96 10.75
C LEU A 78 -10.80 -4.69 10.69
N ALA A 79 -10.85 -5.87 10.08
CA ALA A 79 -12.06 -6.68 10.06
C ALA A 79 -12.49 -7.15 11.45
N LEU A 80 -11.54 -7.45 12.33
CA LEU A 80 -11.80 -7.89 13.70
C LEU A 80 -12.18 -6.74 14.65
N VAL A 81 -11.53 -5.58 14.52
CA VAL A 81 -11.68 -4.48 15.48
C VAL A 81 -12.64 -3.39 15.04
N ALA A 82 -12.83 -3.20 13.74
CA ALA A 82 -13.66 -2.12 13.19
C ALA A 82 -14.91 -2.66 12.46
N ASN A 83 -14.73 -3.38 11.35
CA ASN A 83 -15.85 -3.90 10.57
C ASN A 83 -15.43 -5.06 9.67
N PRO A 84 -16.14 -6.21 9.67
CA PRO A 84 -15.85 -7.36 8.80
C PRO A 84 -15.79 -7.06 7.30
N VAL A 85 -16.37 -5.95 6.86
CA VAL A 85 -16.30 -5.44 5.47
C VAL A 85 -14.87 -5.28 4.98
N TYR A 86 -13.89 -5.04 5.86
CA TYR A 86 -12.48 -4.89 5.48
C TYR A 86 -11.83 -6.19 5.00
N LEU A 87 -12.37 -7.37 5.35
CA LEU A 87 -11.71 -8.65 5.06
C LEU A 87 -11.47 -8.91 3.55
N PRO A 88 -12.46 -8.78 2.65
CA PRO A 88 -12.23 -8.93 1.22
C PRO A 88 -11.23 -7.93 0.65
N TYR A 89 -11.14 -6.72 1.20
CA TYR A 89 -10.18 -5.69 0.78
C TYR A 89 -8.74 -6.01 1.17
N SER A 90 -8.49 -7.11 1.91
CA SER A 90 -7.12 -7.61 2.12
C SER A 90 -6.40 -7.89 0.80
N LEU A 91 -7.10 -8.34 -0.24
CA LEU A 91 -6.53 -8.52 -1.58
C LEU A 91 -6.02 -7.19 -2.16
N VAL A 92 -6.76 -6.10 -1.95
CA VAL A 92 -6.36 -4.75 -2.41
C VAL A 92 -5.06 -4.32 -1.75
N SER A 93 -4.93 -4.54 -0.43
CA SER A 93 -3.72 -4.19 0.32
C SER A 93 -2.53 -5.09 -0.03
N ILE A 94 -2.77 -6.36 -0.36
CA ILE A 94 -1.74 -7.26 -0.91
C ILE A 94 -1.23 -6.70 -2.24
N PHE A 95 -2.11 -6.30 -3.17
CA PHE A 95 -1.70 -5.70 -4.44
C PHE A 95 -0.93 -4.39 -4.24
N CYS A 96 -1.35 -3.53 -3.31
CA CYS A 96 -0.59 -2.33 -2.93
C CYS A 96 0.84 -2.68 -2.53
N GLY A 97 1.01 -3.64 -1.62
CA GLY A 97 2.32 -4.08 -1.14
C GLY A 97 3.20 -4.66 -2.24
N LEU A 98 2.63 -5.52 -3.09
CA LEU A 98 3.36 -6.13 -4.21
C LEU A 98 3.77 -5.09 -5.25
N VAL A 99 2.83 -4.26 -5.74
CA VAL A 99 3.12 -3.23 -6.76
C VAL A 99 4.17 -2.26 -6.24
N THR A 100 3.97 -1.69 -5.06
CA THR A 100 4.92 -0.76 -4.45
C THR A 100 6.29 -1.41 -4.26
N GLY A 101 6.34 -2.62 -3.70
CA GLY A 101 7.60 -3.30 -3.42
C GLY A 101 8.38 -3.69 -4.68
N TYR A 102 7.72 -4.08 -5.76
CA TYR A 102 8.40 -4.35 -7.03
C TYR A 102 8.89 -3.07 -7.72
N MET A 103 8.12 -1.98 -7.63
CA MET A 103 8.54 -0.66 -8.14
C MET A 103 9.76 -0.12 -7.37
N VAL A 104 9.79 -0.30 -6.03
CA VAL A 104 10.95 0.02 -5.18
C VAL A 104 12.15 -0.81 -5.59
N LYS A 105 12.00 -2.13 -5.80
CA LYS A 105 13.08 -3.01 -6.30
C LYS A 105 13.60 -2.62 -7.68
N ALA A 106 12.77 -2.01 -8.49
CA ALA A 106 13.16 -1.43 -9.78
C ALA A 106 13.89 -0.08 -9.64
N GLY A 107 14.14 0.40 -8.39
CA GLY A 107 14.84 1.65 -8.12
C GLY A 107 13.99 2.91 -8.29
N LEU A 108 12.68 2.77 -8.53
CA LEU A 108 11.83 3.92 -8.83
C LEU A 108 11.61 4.83 -7.61
N PHE A 109 11.77 4.33 -6.38
CA PHE A 109 11.55 5.12 -5.17
C PHE A 109 12.71 6.07 -4.83
N LYS A 110 13.82 5.99 -5.55
CA LYS A 110 15.01 6.83 -5.36
C LYS A 110 14.76 8.29 -5.79
N LYS A 111 14.00 8.49 -6.88
CA LYS A 111 13.67 9.79 -7.45
C LYS A 111 12.19 10.11 -7.27
N ILE A 112 11.86 11.39 -7.07
CA ILE A 112 10.48 11.84 -6.89
C ILE A 112 9.56 11.44 -8.06
N TRP A 113 10.04 11.49 -9.29
CA TRP A 113 9.29 11.03 -10.46
C TRP A 113 8.97 9.54 -10.42
N GLY A 114 9.89 8.73 -9.89
CA GLY A 114 9.65 7.30 -9.68
C GLY A 114 8.61 7.05 -8.58
N VAL A 115 8.60 7.87 -7.53
CA VAL A 115 7.54 7.81 -6.49
C VAL A 115 6.19 8.16 -7.07
N ILE A 116 6.10 9.20 -7.92
CA ILE A 116 4.86 9.58 -8.62
C ILE A 116 4.38 8.45 -9.51
N LEU A 117 5.28 7.83 -10.28
CA LEU A 117 4.93 6.70 -11.14
C LEU A 117 4.44 5.49 -10.32
N THR A 118 5.11 5.21 -9.19
CA THR A 118 4.72 4.14 -8.26
C THR A 118 3.34 4.41 -7.66
N TRP A 119 3.10 5.64 -7.22
CA TRP A 119 1.79 6.07 -6.73
C TRP A 119 0.69 5.86 -7.78
N LEU A 120 0.89 6.30 -9.02
CA LEU A 120 -0.09 6.12 -10.10
C LEU A 120 -0.35 4.64 -10.39
N ALA A 121 0.68 3.84 -10.56
CA ALA A 121 0.55 2.40 -10.80
C ALA A 121 -0.18 1.69 -9.66
N CYS A 122 0.17 2.03 -8.42
CA CYS A 122 -0.47 1.49 -7.23
C CYS A 122 -1.95 1.91 -7.16
N SER A 123 -2.27 3.20 -7.36
CA SER A 123 -3.64 3.72 -7.34
C SER A 123 -4.53 3.06 -8.40
N LEU A 124 -4.03 2.85 -9.61
CA LEU A 124 -4.76 2.14 -10.67
C LEU A 124 -5.03 0.68 -10.29
N SER A 125 -4.03 -0.03 -9.80
CA SER A 125 -4.18 -1.43 -9.38
C SER A 125 -5.18 -1.58 -8.22
N ILE A 126 -5.12 -0.67 -7.25
CA ILE A 126 -6.04 -0.61 -6.12
C ILE A 126 -7.46 -0.29 -6.60
N THR A 127 -7.63 0.74 -7.43
CA THR A 127 -8.95 1.12 -7.95
C THR A 127 -9.61 -0.04 -8.66
N PHE A 128 -8.87 -0.74 -9.52
CA PHE A 128 -9.40 -1.89 -10.25
C PHE A 128 -9.85 -3.00 -9.28
N SER A 129 -8.96 -3.45 -8.39
CA SER A 129 -9.27 -4.54 -7.46
C SER A 129 -10.35 -4.18 -6.44
N ALA A 130 -10.33 -2.96 -5.89
CA ALA A 130 -11.33 -2.48 -4.95
C ALA A 130 -12.70 -2.32 -5.61
N SER A 131 -12.77 -1.78 -6.83
CA SER A 131 -14.04 -1.64 -7.56
C SER A 131 -14.70 -2.99 -7.83
N LEU A 132 -13.93 -4.01 -8.22
CA LEU A 132 -14.47 -5.36 -8.40
C LEU A 132 -15.06 -5.91 -7.10
N ILE A 133 -14.36 -5.77 -5.97
CA ILE A 133 -14.88 -6.21 -4.67
C ILE A 133 -16.13 -5.43 -4.30
N THR A 134 -16.12 -4.10 -4.46
CA THR A 134 -17.26 -3.25 -4.14
C THR A 134 -18.50 -3.59 -4.97
N ILE A 135 -18.33 -3.90 -6.25
CA ILE A 135 -19.45 -4.27 -7.13
C ILE A 135 -19.95 -5.69 -6.83
N PHE A 136 -19.05 -6.68 -6.85
CA PHE A 136 -19.46 -8.08 -6.81
C PHE A 136 -19.76 -8.61 -5.40
N VAL A 137 -19.09 -8.06 -4.37
CA VAL A 137 -19.32 -8.51 -2.97
C VAL A 137 -20.35 -7.64 -2.27
N TYR A 138 -20.35 -6.32 -2.54
CA TYR A 138 -21.16 -5.35 -1.78
C TYR A 138 -22.26 -4.67 -2.60
N GLY A 139 -22.43 -4.99 -3.87
CA GLY A 139 -23.50 -4.44 -4.70
C GLY A 139 -23.37 -2.93 -4.98
N GLY A 140 -22.17 -2.36 -4.84
CA GLY A 140 -21.86 -0.96 -5.22
C GLY A 140 -21.51 -0.01 -4.06
N ALA A 141 -21.91 -0.29 -2.82
CA ALA A 141 -21.54 0.56 -1.68
C ALA A 141 -21.45 -0.25 -0.38
N THR A 142 -20.41 0.01 0.43
CA THR A 142 -20.17 -0.75 1.68
C THR A 142 -20.86 -0.16 2.91
N GLY A 143 -21.19 1.12 2.89
CA GLY A 143 -21.80 1.83 4.04
C GLY A 143 -20.84 2.14 5.20
N VAL A 144 -19.57 1.77 5.12
CA VAL A 144 -18.60 1.85 6.25
C VAL A 144 -17.93 3.22 6.32
N THR A 145 -17.49 3.76 5.20
CA THR A 145 -16.71 5.00 5.11
C THR A 145 -17.49 6.12 4.41
N GLY A 146 -16.98 7.34 4.48
CA GLY A 146 -17.54 8.49 3.76
C GLY A 146 -17.56 8.31 2.24
N THR A 147 -16.66 7.49 1.70
CA THR A 147 -16.60 7.12 0.29
C THR A 147 -17.90 6.42 -0.19
N SER A 148 -18.51 5.62 0.66
CA SER A 148 -19.78 4.97 0.34
C SER A 148 -20.92 5.94 0.06
N VAL A 149 -20.92 7.10 0.70
CA VAL A 149 -21.90 8.18 0.45
C VAL A 149 -21.69 8.79 -0.93
N VAL A 150 -20.42 9.05 -1.30
CA VAL A 150 -20.07 9.56 -2.63
C VAL A 150 -20.51 8.59 -3.71
N THR A 151 -20.16 7.30 -3.55
CA THR A 151 -20.53 6.25 -4.50
C THR A 151 -22.05 6.11 -4.62
N ALA A 152 -22.76 6.05 -3.50
CA ALA A 152 -24.23 5.94 -3.50
C ALA A 152 -24.91 7.14 -4.19
N THR A 153 -24.38 8.34 -3.98
CA THR A 153 -24.89 9.57 -4.65
C THR A 153 -24.67 9.48 -6.17
N LEU A 154 -23.51 9.02 -6.60
CA LEU A 154 -23.21 8.82 -8.02
C LEU A 154 -24.11 7.75 -8.64
N ILE A 155 -24.34 6.62 -7.95
CA ILE A 155 -25.27 5.56 -8.42
C ILE A 155 -26.69 6.13 -8.59
N ALA A 156 -27.15 6.92 -7.63
CA ALA A 156 -28.48 7.55 -7.71
C ALA A 156 -28.60 8.52 -8.90
N ALA A 157 -27.52 9.24 -9.21
CA ALA A 157 -27.48 10.22 -10.30
C ALA A 157 -27.32 9.56 -11.68
N THR A 158 -26.43 8.58 -11.81
CA THR A 158 -26.07 7.95 -13.11
C THR A 158 -26.93 6.74 -13.45
N LYS A 159 -27.50 6.09 -12.43
CA LYS A 159 -28.21 4.79 -12.52
C LYS A 159 -27.31 3.65 -13.05
N ASP A 160 -25.99 3.84 -13.03
CA ASP A 160 -25.01 2.86 -13.45
C ASP A 160 -24.02 2.60 -12.29
N ILE A 161 -24.07 1.37 -11.75
CA ILE A 161 -23.25 0.96 -10.61
C ILE A 161 -21.77 0.90 -11.02
N VAL A 162 -21.45 0.37 -12.21
CA VAL A 162 -20.07 0.16 -12.63
C VAL A 162 -19.36 1.50 -12.80
N VAL A 163 -19.95 2.41 -13.58
CA VAL A 163 -19.40 3.75 -13.82
C VAL A 163 -19.25 4.52 -12.51
N SER A 164 -20.24 4.45 -11.62
CA SER A 164 -20.23 5.17 -10.35
C SER A 164 -19.14 4.66 -9.42
N VAL A 165 -19.02 3.34 -9.26
CA VAL A 165 -18.01 2.73 -8.39
C VAL A 165 -16.59 2.98 -8.90
N PHE A 166 -16.34 2.77 -10.20
CA PHE A 166 -15.01 3.02 -10.76
C PHE A 166 -14.61 4.50 -10.68
N SER A 167 -15.52 5.42 -10.96
CA SER A 167 -15.25 6.86 -10.91
C SER A 167 -14.98 7.35 -9.48
N SER A 168 -15.81 6.97 -8.51
CA SER A 168 -15.59 7.32 -7.10
C SER A 168 -14.31 6.70 -6.57
N SER A 169 -14.10 5.40 -6.79
CA SER A 169 -12.89 4.69 -6.34
C SER A 169 -11.62 5.27 -6.96
N MET A 170 -11.66 5.68 -8.23
CA MET A 170 -10.50 6.30 -8.90
C MET A 170 -10.10 7.60 -8.21
N LEU A 171 -11.08 8.50 -8.01
CA LEU A 171 -10.84 9.78 -7.36
C LEU A 171 -10.32 9.63 -5.93
N GLU A 172 -11.00 8.77 -5.16
CA GLU A 172 -10.66 8.48 -3.76
C GLU A 172 -9.26 7.89 -3.62
N ASN A 173 -8.95 6.84 -4.40
CA ASN A 173 -7.64 6.19 -4.32
C ASN A 173 -6.50 7.09 -4.81
N LEU A 174 -6.73 7.94 -5.81
CA LEU A 174 -5.72 8.92 -6.21
C LEU A 174 -5.37 9.87 -5.06
N ILE A 175 -6.35 10.43 -4.39
CA ILE A 175 -6.12 11.38 -3.29
C ILE A 175 -5.55 10.66 -2.07
N ASP A 176 -6.17 9.56 -1.65
CA ASP A 176 -5.76 8.78 -0.48
C ASP A 176 -4.31 8.28 -0.61
N LYS A 177 -3.98 7.69 -1.76
CA LYS A 177 -2.64 7.16 -1.99
C LYS A 177 -1.61 8.27 -2.22
N ALA A 178 -1.99 9.44 -2.78
CA ALA A 178 -1.08 10.59 -2.83
C ALA A 178 -0.60 10.98 -1.43
N ILE A 179 -1.53 11.08 -0.48
CA ILE A 179 -1.23 11.40 0.93
C ILE A 179 -0.37 10.29 1.55
N ALA A 180 -0.77 9.02 1.38
CA ALA A 180 -0.06 7.88 1.94
C ALA A 180 1.38 7.77 1.40
N PHE A 181 1.59 7.93 0.08
CA PHE A 181 2.91 7.93 -0.54
C PHE A 181 3.77 9.12 -0.11
N ALA A 182 3.18 10.33 0.01
CA ALA A 182 3.89 11.50 0.50
C ALA A 182 4.39 11.28 1.95
N ILE A 183 3.54 10.79 2.84
CA ILE A 183 3.91 10.49 4.23
C ILE A 183 4.98 9.38 4.27
N ALA A 184 4.79 8.29 3.53
CA ALA A 184 5.74 7.18 3.47
C ALA A 184 7.10 7.62 2.93
N TYR A 185 7.13 8.46 1.89
CA TYR A 185 8.37 9.01 1.33
C TYR A 185 9.13 9.84 2.36
N VAL A 186 8.44 10.73 3.09
CA VAL A 186 9.05 11.53 4.17
C VAL A 186 9.59 10.62 5.29
N ILE A 187 8.84 9.59 5.68
CA ILE A 187 9.29 8.63 6.70
C ILE A 187 10.56 7.94 6.22
N VAL A 188 10.55 7.34 5.03
CA VAL A 188 11.70 6.60 4.48
C VAL A 188 12.94 7.49 4.36
N LYS A 189 12.79 8.72 3.88
CA LYS A 189 13.92 9.69 3.78
C LYS A 189 14.49 10.11 5.14
N LYS A 190 13.69 10.08 6.21
CA LYS A 190 14.14 10.44 7.57
C LYS A 190 14.72 9.26 8.37
N ILE A 191 14.58 8.03 7.88
CA ILE A 191 15.17 6.86 8.55
C ILE A 191 16.69 6.90 8.40
N PRO A 192 17.45 6.77 9.53
CA PRO A 192 18.92 6.77 9.48
C PRO A 192 19.47 5.65 8.60
N ARG A 193 20.50 5.93 7.80
CA ARG A 193 21.16 4.94 6.92
C ARG A 193 21.62 3.68 7.67
N ARG A 194 22.10 3.82 8.91
CA ARG A 194 22.45 2.69 9.79
C ARG A 194 21.29 1.72 10.01
N PHE A 195 20.07 2.24 10.03
CA PHE A 195 18.87 1.41 10.16
C PHE A 195 18.52 0.78 8.82
N LEU A 196 18.54 1.54 7.73
CA LEU A 196 18.26 1.07 6.37
C LEU A 196 19.20 -0.06 5.93
N SER A 197 20.51 0.05 6.24
CA SER A 197 21.50 -0.99 5.89
C SER A 197 21.24 -2.36 6.57
N GLN A 198 20.36 -2.42 7.54
CA GLN A 198 19.97 -3.67 8.21
C GLN A 198 18.86 -4.41 7.46
N TYR A 199 18.21 -3.75 6.52
CA TYR A 199 17.13 -4.28 5.70
C TYR A 199 17.59 -4.33 4.23
N ALA A 200 16.99 -5.19 3.43
CA ALA A 200 17.28 -5.28 1.98
C ALA A 200 16.63 -4.08 1.24
N SER A 201 17.08 -2.86 1.55
CA SER A 201 16.50 -1.63 1.00
C SER A 201 17.25 -1.21 -0.27
N ASP A 202 16.58 -1.29 -1.40
CA ASP A 202 17.06 -0.73 -2.68
C ASP A 202 16.65 0.74 -2.87
N ALA A 203 16.05 1.37 -1.83
CA ALA A 203 15.42 2.67 -1.98
C ALA A 203 16.34 3.89 -1.82
N THR A 204 17.59 3.71 -1.33
CA THR A 204 18.41 4.83 -0.83
C THR A 204 19.87 4.86 -1.27
N ASP A 205 20.34 3.96 -2.15
CA ASP A 205 21.79 3.77 -2.38
C ASP A 205 22.49 4.75 -3.35
N ASP A 206 21.82 5.76 -3.92
CA ASP A 206 22.40 6.58 -5.00
C ASP A 206 22.48 8.10 -4.74
N ASP A 207 22.32 8.60 -3.50
CA ASP A 207 22.36 10.07 -3.25
C ASP A 207 23.74 10.60 -2.84
N ASP A 208 24.86 9.87 -3.03
CA ASP A 208 26.21 10.24 -2.57
C ASP A 208 27.27 10.39 -3.68
N GLU A 209 26.90 10.64 -4.92
CA GLU A 209 27.85 11.07 -5.98
C GLU A 209 27.41 12.43 -6.54
N ASP A 210 27.52 13.50 -5.72
CA ASP A 210 27.72 14.89 -6.17
C ASP A 210 28.38 15.71 -5.02
#